data_56367b479ff15f12e6ef4c58b9905d2a
#
_entry.id   56367b479ff15f12e6ef4c58b9905d2a
#
_cell.length_a   1.000
_cell.length_b   1.000
_cell.length_c   1.000
_cell.angle_alpha   90.00
_cell.angle_beta   90.00
_cell.angle_gamma   90.00
#
_symmetry.space_group_name_H-M   'P 1'
#
loop_
_entity.id
_entity.type
_entity.pdbx_description
1 polymer ?
#
loop_
_entity_poly.entity_id
_entity_poly.type
_entity_poly.pdbx_seq_one_letter_code
_entity_poly.pdbx_strand_id
1 'polypeptide(L)'
;LFIVEYNGKFPPPIKWSITYNEKHIWDGSDYYGASLASFNELFEKNNYKLVCCNSHTGSNAFFVKKEFEELFEDVPKDINDIYVSPRYFLHNVYGSNSFSHNQSVKTINKLFE
;
A
#
# COMPACT_ATOMS: atom_id res chain seq x y z
N LEU A 1 -4.97 16.50 -0.66
CA LEU A 1 -4.32 15.35 -1.27
C LEU A 1 -3.24 14.80 -0.36
N PHE A 2 -3.29 13.50 -0.08
CA PHE A 2 -2.18 12.76 0.51
C PHE A 2 -1.63 11.76 -0.50
N ILE A 3 -0.31 11.63 -0.51
CA ILE A 3 0.42 10.61 -1.26
C ILE A 3 1.19 9.81 -0.21
N VAL A 4 0.95 8.51 -0.14
CA VAL A 4 1.61 7.62 0.82
C VAL A 4 2.21 6.42 0.11
N GLU A 5 3.38 6.00 0.53
CA GLU A 5 3.97 4.75 0.09
C GLU A 5 3.34 3.59 0.87
N TYR A 6 2.73 2.65 0.14
CA TYR A 6 2.18 1.44 0.73
C TYR A 6 3.08 0.23 0.49
N ASN A 7 3.03 -0.73 1.40
CA ASN A 7 3.72 -2.01 1.22
C ASN A 7 2.86 -2.94 0.36
N GLY A 8 3.12 -2.92 -0.94
CA GLY A 8 2.37 -3.71 -1.92
C GLY A 8 2.58 -5.23 -1.83
N LYS A 9 3.48 -5.70 -0.98
CA LYS A 9 3.66 -7.14 -0.72
C LYS A 9 2.54 -7.76 0.09
N PHE A 10 1.65 -6.91 0.63
CA PHE A 10 0.42 -7.30 1.31
C PHE A 10 -0.78 -6.82 0.50
N PRO A 11 -1.23 -7.63 -0.50
CA PRO A 11 -2.35 -7.21 -1.35
C PRO A 11 -3.65 -7.12 -0.56
N PRO A 12 -4.63 -6.32 -1.03
CA PRO A 12 -5.96 -6.32 -0.44
C PRO A 12 -6.58 -7.74 -0.46
N PRO A 13 -7.37 -8.11 0.54
CA PRO A 13 -7.85 -7.30 1.67
C PRO A 13 -6.93 -7.32 2.91
N ILE A 14 -5.69 -7.73 2.78
CA ILE A 14 -4.79 -7.94 3.92
C ILE A 14 -4.48 -6.62 4.60
N LYS A 15 -4.80 -6.51 5.90
CA LYS A 15 -4.43 -5.41 6.77
C LYS A 15 -3.15 -5.77 7.51
N TRP A 16 -2.13 -4.97 7.31
CA TRP A 16 -0.84 -5.16 7.96
C TRP A 16 -0.11 -3.83 8.10
N SER A 17 0.62 -3.68 9.17
CA SER A 17 1.55 -2.57 9.38
C SER A 17 2.70 -2.99 10.28
N ILE A 18 3.83 -2.29 10.19
CA ILE A 18 4.89 -2.46 11.17
C ILE A 18 4.40 -2.01 12.54
N THR A 19 5.01 -2.56 13.59
CA THR A 19 4.83 -2.04 14.95
C THR A 19 5.56 -0.71 15.08
N TYR A 20 4.90 0.29 15.70
CA TYR A 20 5.55 1.58 15.92
C TYR A 20 6.83 1.42 16.75
N ASN A 21 7.90 2.02 16.25
CA ASN A 21 9.18 2.12 16.93
C ASN A 21 9.89 3.39 16.44
N GLU A 22 10.07 4.35 17.32
CA GLU A 22 10.71 5.64 17.00
C GLU A 22 12.16 5.50 16.49
N LYS A 23 12.82 4.37 16.81
CA LYS A 23 14.20 4.07 16.40
C LYS A 23 14.26 3.15 15.17
N HIS A 24 13.11 2.85 14.56
CA HIS A 24 13.08 1.97 13.40
C HIS A 24 13.83 2.60 12.22
N ILE A 25 14.77 1.83 11.68
CA ILE A 25 15.46 2.15 10.43
C ILE A 25 15.23 0.99 9.48
N TRP A 26 14.81 1.29 8.25
CA TRP A 26 14.61 0.26 7.24
C TRP A 26 15.92 -0.47 6.91
N ASP A 27 15.89 -1.78 6.95
CA ASP A 27 17.01 -2.69 6.74
C ASP A 27 17.08 -3.31 5.33
N GLY A 28 16.25 -2.82 4.40
CA GLY A 28 16.14 -3.36 3.05
C GLY A 28 15.18 -4.55 2.92
N SER A 29 14.59 -5.01 4.03
CA SER A 29 13.60 -6.10 4.04
C SER A 29 12.20 -5.63 3.64
N ASP A 30 11.23 -6.56 3.62
CA ASP A 30 9.82 -6.25 3.43
C ASP A 30 9.09 -5.80 4.72
N TYR A 31 9.84 -5.56 5.81
CA TYR A 31 9.32 -5.02 7.06
C TYR A 31 9.35 -3.48 7.03
N TYR A 32 8.37 -2.87 6.37
CA TYR A 32 8.21 -1.41 6.31
C TYR A 32 6.74 -1.00 6.09
N GLY A 33 6.38 0.17 6.59
CA GLY A 33 5.12 0.85 6.31
C GLY A 33 3.87 0.06 6.68
N ALA A 34 2.87 0.16 5.84
CA ALA A 34 1.59 -0.51 5.99
C ALA A 34 1.01 -0.94 4.63
N SER A 35 0.11 -1.93 4.65
CA SER A 35 -0.63 -2.36 3.46
C SER A 35 -1.59 -1.28 2.96
N LEU A 36 -1.97 -1.35 1.69
CA LEU A 36 -2.96 -0.44 1.12
C LEU A 36 -4.30 -0.51 1.87
N ALA A 37 -4.73 -1.72 2.26
CA ALA A 37 -5.98 -1.90 3.01
C ALA A 37 -5.93 -1.22 4.38
N SER A 38 -4.78 -1.25 5.08
CA SER A 38 -4.61 -0.54 6.35
C SER A 38 -4.65 0.98 6.17
N PHE A 39 -3.98 1.51 5.14
CA PHE A 39 -4.05 2.93 4.83
C PHE A 39 -5.46 3.35 4.43
N ASN A 40 -6.14 2.56 3.59
CA ASN A 40 -7.51 2.89 3.17
C ASN A 40 -8.45 3.01 4.38
N GLU A 41 -8.41 2.07 5.32
CA GLU A 41 -9.20 2.14 6.54
C GLU A 41 -8.90 3.41 7.38
N LEU A 42 -7.61 3.75 7.54
CA LEU A 42 -7.20 4.94 8.28
C LEU A 42 -7.70 6.22 7.61
N PHE A 43 -7.52 6.32 6.30
CA PHE A 43 -7.90 7.53 5.55
C PHE A 43 -9.41 7.68 5.44
N GLU A 44 -10.17 6.59 5.26
CA GLU A 44 -11.63 6.64 5.27
C GLU A 44 -12.21 7.16 6.59
N LYS A 45 -11.66 6.72 7.72
CA LYS A 45 -12.03 7.22 9.06
C LYS A 45 -11.75 8.71 9.23
N ASN A 46 -10.83 9.27 8.44
CA ASN A 46 -10.45 10.68 8.47
C ASN A 46 -11.01 11.49 7.30
N ASN A 47 -12.09 11.02 6.67
CA ASN A 47 -12.79 11.69 5.56
C ASN A 47 -11.94 11.86 4.29
N TYR A 48 -11.13 10.86 3.97
CA TYR A 48 -10.43 10.76 2.69
C TYR A 48 -10.89 9.55 1.90
N LYS A 49 -10.71 9.61 0.60
CA LYS A 49 -11.04 8.55 -0.36
C LYS A 49 -9.77 8.17 -1.14
N LEU A 50 -9.51 6.87 -1.24
CA LEU A 50 -8.51 6.33 -2.15
C LEU A 50 -8.97 6.53 -3.60
N VAL A 51 -8.14 7.15 -4.43
CA VAL A 51 -8.49 7.42 -5.83
C VAL A 51 -7.63 6.68 -6.84
N CYS A 52 -6.36 6.43 -6.55
CA CYS A 52 -5.51 5.61 -7.41
C CYS A 52 -4.26 5.14 -6.69
N CYS A 53 -3.59 4.16 -7.29
CA CYS A 53 -2.22 3.81 -7.00
C CYS A 53 -1.34 4.10 -8.23
N ASN A 54 -0.07 4.38 -8.00
CA ASN A 54 0.88 4.62 -9.10
C ASN A 54 1.03 3.35 -9.93
N SER A 55 0.54 3.38 -11.15
CA SER A 55 0.54 2.23 -12.06
C SER A 55 1.93 1.83 -12.55
N HIS A 56 2.89 2.74 -12.48
CA HIS A 56 4.25 2.50 -12.95
C HIS A 56 5.10 1.73 -11.94
N THR A 57 5.01 2.08 -10.66
CA THR A 57 5.86 1.49 -9.62
C THR A 57 5.12 0.52 -8.70
N GLY A 58 3.83 0.72 -8.46
CA GLY A 58 3.06 -0.03 -7.47
C GLY A 58 3.52 0.25 -6.04
N SER A 59 3.87 1.51 -5.73
CA SER A 59 4.35 1.90 -4.40
C SER A 59 3.61 3.07 -3.76
N ASN A 60 3.03 3.97 -4.55
CA ASN A 60 2.34 5.14 -4.00
C ASN A 60 0.84 5.07 -4.19
N ALA A 61 0.09 5.40 -3.15
CA ALA A 61 -1.35 5.55 -3.14
C ALA A 61 -1.73 7.01 -2.94
N PHE A 62 -2.82 7.44 -3.60
CA PHE A 62 -3.30 8.81 -3.63
C PHE A 62 -4.68 8.90 -2.98
N PHE A 63 -4.80 9.76 -1.98
CA PHE A 63 -6.04 9.98 -1.23
C PHE A 63 -6.47 11.44 -1.33
N VAL A 64 -7.74 11.67 -1.63
CA VAL A 64 -8.35 13.00 -1.67
C VAL A 64 -9.36 13.15 -0.55
N LYS A 65 -9.61 14.39 -0.10
CA LYS A 65 -10.71 14.63 0.83
C LYS A 65 -12.05 14.25 0.20
N LYS A 66 -12.94 13.65 0.98
CA LYS A 66 -14.28 13.24 0.51
C LYS A 66 -15.13 14.39 -0.03
N GLU A 67 -14.88 15.63 0.42
CA GLU A 67 -15.56 16.82 -0.17
C GLU A 67 -15.31 17.01 -1.67
N PHE A 68 -14.27 16.35 -2.22
CA PHE A 68 -13.92 16.39 -3.64
C PHE A 68 -14.26 15.08 -4.38
N GLU A 69 -14.96 14.14 -3.74
CA GLU A 69 -15.18 12.80 -4.32
C GLU A 69 -16.00 12.82 -5.62
N GLU A 70 -16.85 13.83 -5.83
CA GLU A 70 -17.61 14.00 -7.07
C GLU A 70 -16.72 14.14 -8.30
N LEU A 71 -15.48 14.64 -8.12
CA LEU A 71 -14.50 14.75 -9.21
C LEU A 71 -13.87 13.39 -9.57
N PHE A 72 -14.19 12.34 -8.82
CA PHE A 72 -13.58 11.00 -8.93
C PHE A 72 -14.65 9.91 -8.99
N GLU A 73 -15.78 10.18 -9.67
CA GLU A 73 -16.90 9.22 -9.77
C GLU A 73 -16.53 7.96 -10.54
N ASP A 74 -15.59 8.07 -11.49
CA ASP A 74 -15.12 6.96 -12.31
C ASP A 74 -14.13 6.01 -11.58
N VAL A 75 -13.73 6.36 -10.35
CA VAL A 75 -12.83 5.51 -9.57
C VAL A 75 -13.55 4.23 -9.13
N PRO A 76 -12.96 3.05 -9.35
CA PRO A 76 -13.54 1.80 -8.87
C PRO A 76 -13.83 1.84 -7.37
N LYS A 77 -14.92 1.17 -6.96
CA LYS A 77 -15.28 1.06 -5.54
C LYS A 77 -14.52 -0.05 -4.82
N ASP A 78 -14.13 -1.09 -5.57
CA ASP A 78 -13.36 -2.20 -5.02
C ASP A 78 -11.87 -1.82 -4.96
N ILE A 79 -11.28 -1.90 -3.77
CA ILE A 79 -9.86 -1.64 -3.56
C ILE A 79 -8.96 -2.56 -4.42
N ASN A 80 -9.43 -3.76 -4.76
CA ASN A 80 -8.69 -4.68 -5.62
C ASN A 80 -8.51 -4.13 -7.04
N ASP A 81 -9.46 -3.33 -7.53
CA ASP A 81 -9.40 -2.70 -8.84
C ASP A 81 -8.50 -1.44 -8.86
N ILE A 82 -8.22 -0.88 -7.67
CA ILE A 82 -7.33 0.29 -7.52
C ILE A 82 -5.89 -0.15 -7.22
N TYR A 83 -5.74 -1.27 -6.52
CA TYR A 83 -4.44 -1.78 -6.08
C TYR A 83 -3.52 -2.07 -7.28
N VAL A 84 -2.27 -1.65 -7.15
CA VAL A 84 -1.19 -1.98 -8.09
C VAL A 84 -0.09 -2.73 -7.34
N SER A 85 0.24 -3.92 -7.82
CA SER A 85 1.33 -4.72 -7.26
C SER A 85 2.69 -4.09 -7.56
N PRO A 86 3.71 -4.32 -6.70
CA PRO A 86 5.05 -3.81 -6.94
C PRO A 86 5.63 -4.27 -8.29
N ARG A 87 6.29 -3.35 -8.97
CA ARG A 87 6.95 -3.59 -10.26
C ARG A 87 8.42 -3.98 -10.04
N TYR A 88 8.68 -5.22 -9.68
CA TYR A 88 10.02 -5.70 -9.32
C TYR A 88 11.05 -5.58 -10.45
N PHE A 89 10.62 -5.64 -11.70
CA PHE A 89 11.51 -5.47 -12.85
C PHE A 89 12.15 -4.08 -12.92
N LEU A 90 11.58 -3.08 -12.23
CA LEU A 90 12.14 -1.73 -12.14
C LEU A 90 13.32 -1.64 -11.16
N HIS A 91 13.53 -2.66 -10.32
CA HIS A 91 14.59 -2.64 -9.32
C HIS A 91 15.97 -2.40 -9.92
N ASN A 92 16.30 -3.09 -11.00
CA ASN A 92 17.60 -2.95 -11.68
C ASN A 92 17.82 -1.56 -12.28
N VAL A 93 16.76 -0.82 -12.54
CA VAL A 93 16.81 0.52 -13.13
C VAL A 93 16.83 1.60 -12.03
N TYR A 94 15.99 1.45 -11.01
CA TYR A 94 15.76 2.49 -9.99
C TYR A 94 16.22 2.10 -8.58
N GLY A 95 16.56 0.84 -8.34
CA GLY A 95 17.01 0.34 -7.04
C GLY A 95 15.99 0.45 -5.91
N SER A 96 14.69 0.52 -6.22
CA SER A 96 13.67 1.03 -5.32
C SER A 96 12.85 0.00 -4.55
N ASN A 97 12.90 -1.28 -4.92
CA ASN A 97 12.07 -2.31 -4.27
C ASN A 97 12.91 -3.37 -3.58
N SER A 98 12.51 -3.76 -2.37
CA SER A 98 13.07 -4.92 -1.70
C SER A 98 12.66 -6.22 -2.40
N PHE A 99 13.60 -7.12 -2.63
CA PHE A 99 13.32 -8.49 -3.07
C PHE A 99 12.95 -9.43 -1.93
N SER A 100 13.07 -8.99 -0.68
CA SER A 100 12.67 -9.80 0.46
C SER A 100 11.16 -9.97 0.51
N HIS A 101 10.72 -11.20 0.81
CA HIS A 101 9.31 -11.56 0.99
C HIS A 101 9.04 -12.25 2.34
N ASN A 102 9.99 -12.21 3.24
CA ASN A 102 9.94 -12.97 4.49
C ASN A 102 8.73 -12.63 5.35
N GLN A 103 8.41 -11.36 5.51
CA GLN A 103 7.26 -10.93 6.33
C GLN A 103 5.93 -11.21 5.61
N SER A 104 5.84 -10.87 4.33
CA SER A 104 4.61 -11.08 3.57
C SER A 104 4.27 -12.56 3.46
N VAL A 105 5.23 -13.43 3.13
CA VAL A 105 5.03 -14.89 3.07
C VAL A 105 4.59 -15.44 4.42
N LYS A 106 5.26 -15.05 5.51
CA LYS A 106 4.89 -15.49 6.86
C LYS A 106 3.47 -15.06 7.25
N THR A 107 3.09 -13.83 6.93
CA THR A 107 1.77 -13.30 7.25
C THR A 107 0.69 -13.96 6.42
N ILE A 108 0.90 -14.09 5.10
CA ILE A 108 -0.06 -14.68 4.18
C ILE A 108 -0.29 -16.16 4.53
N ASN A 109 0.77 -16.92 4.80
CA ASN A 109 0.62 -18.32 5.17
C ASN A 109 -0.23 -18.52 6.42
N LYS A 110 -0.12 -17.65 7.41
CA LYS A 110 -0.96 -17.71 8.62
C LYS A 110 -2.45 -17.53 8.36
N LEU A 111 -2.83 -16.87 7.27
CA LEU A 111 -4.25 -16.70 6.91
C LEU A 111 -4.88 -18.00 6.39
N PHE A 112 -4.07 -18.99 6.01
CA PHE A 112 -4.51 -20.26 5.45
C PHE A 112 -4.25 -21.47 6.37
N GLU A 113 -3.71 -21.21 7.57
CA GLU A 113 -3.58 -22.20 8.64
C GLU A 113 -4.90 -22.34 9.42
#